data_fb5a69d01153e37e94892c7328e626de
#
_entry.id   fb5a69d01153e37e94892c7328e626de
#
_cell.length_a   1.000
_cell.length_b   1.000
_cell.length_c   1.000
_cell.angle_alpha   90.00
_cell.angle_beta   90.00
_cell.angle_gamma   90.00
#
_symmetry.space_group_name_H-M   'P 1'
#
loop_
_entity.id
_entity.type
_entity.pdbx_description
1 polymer ?
#
loop_
_entity_poly.entity_id
_entity_poly.type
_entity_poly.pdbx_seq_one_letter_code
_entity_poly.pdbx_strand_id
1 'polypeptide(L)'
;MKKVFAILLTLVMALSLFAGCAKPAEEAAAEGDKVYNVVSLVNGNLGDKSFFDSAESGLKTLQDAGRIKYKTIEMGGTDEDQPKWEETILEVAASGEYDLIICGTYQMPDYLKKAATAYPDQKFLIYDDTTYVGENKNVVNFSYKQNDMGYLVGVYAAAMTSADVANMNAEKVVGFVGGVDSPVINDFLYGFLKGIQDTDPEVKVDTRYVNSYVDTATAKEMALSMINDNACDIIWGVAGLSGNGAAEAAQETGKAWFVGVDSDQELTLPAEQAAITLTSGLKNIGQSLIWFFDKWDAGEAEALFGTQVNLGLNEGGVGIVTDKNFAKVAPADVQEAVKAAEAKVAAGEIVVPTAIGDDTNAVIALRDSMQP
;
A
#
# COMPACT_ATOMS: atom_id res chain seq x y z
N MET A 1 -40.81 20.03 -58.15
CA MET A 1 -42.21 19.72 -58.44
C MET A 1 -42.55 18.49 -57.57
N LYS A 2 -43.39 18.79 -56.61
CA LYS A 2 -44.71 18.18 -56.42
C LYS A 2 -44.59 16.68 -56.23
N LYS A 3 -44.99 16.10 -55.15
CA LYS A 3 -46.19 16.05 -54.31
C LYS A 3 -46.23 14.60 -53.86
N VAL A 4 -46.61 14.16 -52.75
CA VAL A 4 -47.64 14.41 -51.79
C VAL A 4 -48.04 13.06 -51.16
N PHE A 5 -48.20 12.99 -49.91
CA PHE A 5 -49.24 12.38 -49.06
C PHE A 5 -49.49 10.87 -49.15
N ALA A 6 -49.42 10.20 -48.08
CA ALA A 6 -50.30 10.04 -46.89
C ALA A 6 -51.38 8.98 -47.10
N ILE A 7 -51.80 8.39 -46.01
CA ILE A 7 -53.07 7.68 -45.68
C ILE A 7 -52.77 6.25 -45.24
N LEU A 8 -52.80 6.02 -43.97
CA LEU A 8 -53.87 5.88 -42.97
C LEU A 8 -54.52 4.49 -42.94
N LEU A 9 -54.36 3.90 -41.80
CA LEU A 9 -55.40 3.39 -40.89
C LEU A 9 -56.11 2.08 -41.24
N THR A 10 -56.21 1.33 -40.19
CA THR A 10 -57.28 0.39 -39.79
C THR A 10 -57.30 -1.03 -40.31
N LEU A 11 -57.14 -1.94 -39.35
CA LEU A 11 -58.14 -2.98 -38.98
C LEU A 11 -57.53 -3.77 -37.80
N VAL A 12 -57.86 -3.60 -36.64
CA VAL A 12 -58.88 -3.96 -35.67
C VAL A 12 -59.38 -5.42 -35.77
N MET A 13 -59.11 -6.14 -34.69
CA MET A 13 -59.80 -7.25 -34.02
C MET A 13 -59.86 -8.63 -34.69
N ALA A 14 -59.33 -9.58 -33.95
CA ALA A 14 -60.03 -10.72 -33.33
C ALA A 14 -59.08 -11.48 -32.44
N LEU A 15 -59.26 -11.39 -31.16
CA LEU A 15 -59.86 -12.34 -30.21
C LEU A 15 -59.36 -13.79 -30.36
N SER A 16 -58.60 -14.24 -29.35
CA SER A 16 -59.14 -15.18 -28.36
C SER A 16 -58.06 -15.64 -27.39
N LEU A 17 -58.26 -15.36 -26.15
CA LEU A 17 -58.23 -16.21 -24.97
C LEU A 17 -57.26 -17.41 -24.98
N PHE A 18 -56.10 -17.22 -24.31
CA PHE A 18 -55.54 -18.22 -23.41
C PHE A 18 -55.12 -17.53 -22.11
N ALA A 19 -55.94 -17.73 -21.08
CA ALA A 19 -55.58 -17.43 -19.70
C ALA A 19 -54.53 -18.44 -19.26
N GLY A 20 -53.28 -18.03 -19.27
CA GLY A 20 -52.18 -18.67 -18.54
C GLY A 20 -51.68 -17.67 -17.49
N CYS A 21 -51.83 -18.02 -16.22
CA CYS A 21 -51.27 -17.27 -15.09
C CYS A 21 -49.74 -17.17 -15.24
N ALA A 22 -49.27 -16.13 -15.88
CA ALA A 22 -47.94 -15.64 -15.70
C ALA A 22 -48.00 -14.72 -14.48
N LYS A 23 -47.34 -15.10 -13.37
CA LYS A 23 -46.97 -14.17 -12.32
C LYS A 23 -46.31 -12.97 -12.99
N PRO A 24 -46.62 -11.73 -12.57
CA PRO A 24 -45.78 -10.60 -12.96
C PRO A 24 -44.34 -10.93 -12.52
N ALA A 25 -43.39 -10.79 -13.45
CA ALA A 25 -42.00 -10.67 -13.04
C ALA A 25 -41.99 -9.49 -12.05
N GLU A 26 -41.64 -9.74 -10.83
CA GLU A 26 -41.21 -8.71 -9.88
C GLU A 26 -40.09 -7.96 -10.63
N GLU A 27 -40.38 -6.73 -11.06
CA GLU A 27 -39.34 -5.78 -11.36
C GLU A 27 -38.46 -5.79 -10.11
N ALA A 28 -37.23 -6.28 -10.25
CA ALA A 28 -36.21 -6.09 -9.24
C ALA A 28 -36.15 -4.57 -9.03
N ALA A 29 -36.66 -4.11 -7.90
CA ALA A 29 -36.46 -2.75 -7.46
C ALA A 29 -34.95 -2.52 -7.56
N ALA A 30 -34.55 -1.47 -8.25
CA ALA A 30 -33.19 -0.97 -8.16
C ALA A 30 -32.94 -0.79 -6.66
N GLU A 31 -32.12 -1.66 -6.05
CA GLU A 31 -31.66 -1.49 -4.69
C GLU A 31 -30.98 -0.13 -4.69
N GLY A 32 -31.55 0.82 -3.94
CA GLY A 32 -30.89 2.09 -3.69
C GLY A 32 -29.49 1.78 -3.15
N ASP A 33 -28.48 2.53 -3.60
CA ASP A 33 -27.07 2.33 -3.30
C ASP A 33 -26.91 1.94 -1.83
N LYS A 34 -26.53 0.69 -1.57
CA LYS A 34 -26.36 0.17 -0.21
C LYS A 34 -25.16 0.88 0.42
N VAL A 35 -25.37 1.59 1.51
CA VAL A 35 -24.30 2.21 2.30
C VAL A 35 -23.83 1.21 3.36
N TYR A 36 -22.59 0.75 3.25
CA TYR A 36 -22.03 -0.22 4.20
C TYR A 36 -21.52 0.46 5.48
N ASN A 37 -21.73 -0.20 6.62
CA ASN A 37 -21.13 0.21 7.89
C ASN A 37 -19.79 -0.50 8.06
N VAL A 38 -18.71 0.26 8.19
CA VAL A 38 -17.33 -0.23 8.21
C VAL A 38 -16.62 0.23 9.46
N VAL A 39 -15.78 -0.61 10.04
CA VAL A 39 -14.81 -0.20 11.05
C VAL A 39 -13.40 -0.56 10.60
N SER A 40 -12.48 0.38 10.77
CA SER A 40 -11.05 0.20 10.55
C SER A 40 -10.34 0.13 11.89
N LEU A 41 -9.65 -0.97 12.14
CA LEU A 41 -8.87 -1.20 13.36
C LEU A 41 -7.39 -0.96 13.04
N VAL A 42 -6.82 0.08 13.60
CA VAL A 42 -5.45 0.52 13.36
C VAL A 42 -4.58 0.13 14.55
N ASN A 43 -3.71 -0.86 14.39
CA ASN A 43 -2.70 -1.25 15.37
C ASN A 43 -1.47 -0.34 15.30
N GLY A 44 -1.73 0.93 15.46
CA GLY A 44 -0.83 2.07 15.35
C GLY A 44 -1.61 3.35 15.59
N ASN A 45 -1.16 4.42 14.97
CA ASN A 45 -1.79 5.73 15.05
C ASN A 45 -1.92 6.35 13.65
N LEU A 46 -2.99 7.09 13.42
CA LEU A 46 -3.10 7.97 12.27
C LEU A 46 -2.10 9.13 12.37
N GLY A 47 -1.81 9.76 11.24
CA GLY A 47 -0.82 10.84 11.15
C GLY A 47 0.58 10.35 10.81
N ASP A 48 0.73 9.08 10.42
CA ASP A 48 2.00 8.50 9.99
C ASP A 48 2.50 9.03 8.63
N LYS A 49 1.65 9.75 7.90
CA LYS A 49 1.92 10.33 6.57
C LYS A 49 2.21 9.27 5.49
N SER A 50 1.95 8.01 5.78
CA SER A 50 2.28 6.89 4.89
C SER A 50 1.22 5.77 4.94
N PHE A 51 1.42 4.73 5.74
CA PHE A 51 0.70 3.46 5.71
C PHE A 51 -0.76 3.54 6.15
N PHE A 52 -1.00 3.93 7.41
CA PHE A 52 -2.38 4.03 7.93
C PHE A 52 -3.14 5.22 7.34
N ASP A 53 -2.45 6.34 7.09
CA ASP A 53 -3.05 7.49 6.41
C ASP A 53 -3.46 7.16 4.96
N SER A 54 -2.77 6.23 4.28
CA SER A 54 -3.19 5.71 2.97
C SER A 54 -4.53 4.97 3.06
N ALA A 55 -4.67 4.05 4.02
CA ALA A 55 -5.93 3.33 4.23
C ALA A 55 -7.07 4.28 4.59
N GLU A 56 -6.83 5.22 5.52
CA GLU A 56 -7.78 6.23 5.96
C GLU A 56 -8.26 7.12 4.80
N SER A 57 -7.34 7.54 3.92
CA SER A 57 -7.67 8.32 2.72
C SER A 57 -8.61 7.57 1.76
N GLY A 58 -8.39 6.27 1.57
CA GLY A 58 -9.27 5.41 0.78
C GLY A 58 -10.67 5.31 1.39
N LEU A 59 -10.77 5.07 2.69
CA LEU A 59 -12.04 4.99 3.40
C LEU A 59 -12.78 6.34 3.39
N LYS A 60 -12.06 7.43 3.56
CA LYS A 60 -12.64 8.77 3.44
C LYS A 60 -13.19 9.03 2.03
N THR A 61 -12.48 8.64 0.99
CA THR A 61 -12.94 8.76 -0.41
C THR A 61 -14.24 7.99 -0.62
N LEU A 62 -14.36 6.78 -0.10
CA LEU A 62 -15.57 5.96 -0.16
C LEU A 62 -16.72 6.60 0.63
N GLN A 63 -16.45 7.17 1.79
CA GLN A 63 -17.46 7.87 2.59
C GLN A 63 -17.94 9.15 1.90
N ASP A 64 -17.03 9.96 1.36
CA ASP A 64 -17.36 11.19 0.64
C ASP A 64 -18.20 10.88 -0.62
N ALA A 65 -18.02 9.72 -1.23
CA ALA A 65 -18.84 9.18 -2.32
C ALA A 65 -20.19 8.60 -1.85
N GLY A 66 -20.47 8.56 -0.54
CA GLY A 66 -21.71 8.05 0.03
C GLY A 66 -21.83 6.51 0.04
N ARG A 67 -20.74 5.79 -0.23
CA ARG A 67 -20.73 4.31 -0.36
C ARG A 67 -20.62 3.60 0.98
N ILE A 68 -19.93 4.22 1.94
CA ILE A 68 -19.75 3.67 3.31
C ILE A 68 -20.04 4.72 4.37
N LYS A 69 -20.30 4.25 5.58
CA LYS A 69 -20.10 4.95 6.84
C LYS A 69 -19.01 4.22 7.58
N TYR A 70 -17.95 4.91 7.96
CA TYR A 70 -16.86 4.23 8.65
C TYR A 70 -16.47 4.93 9.95
N LYS A 71 -15.83 4.15 10.81
CA LYS A 71 -15.19 4.58 12.04
C LYS A 71 -13.80 3.98 12.10
N THR A 72 -12.81 4.77 12.49
CA THR A 72 -11.46 4.29 12.77
C THR A 72 -11.25 4.17 14.28
N ILE A 73 -10.67 3.06 14.72
CA ILE A 73 -10.28 2.81 16.11
C ILE A 73 -8.76 2.64 16.13
N GLU A 74 -8.07 3.63 16.71
CA GLU A 74 -6.63 3.55 16.94
C GLU A 74 -6.37 2.74 18.21
N MET A 75 -5.65 1.64 18.07
CA MET A 75 -5.38 0.68 19.16
C MET A 75 -4.00 0.87 19.79
N GLY A 76 -3.18 1.80 19.19
CA GLY A 76 -1.78 2.00 19.55
C GLY A 76 -0.84 0.98 18.91
N GLY A 77 0.45 1.36 18.79
CA GLY A 77 1.46 0.59 18.05
C GLY A 77 2.66 0.14 18.89
N THR A 78 2.57 0.23 20.21
CA THR A 78 3.63 -0.24 21.12
C THR A 78 3.35 -1.67 21.60
N ASP A 79 4.37 -2.33 22.16
CA ASP A 79 4.21 -3.66 22.77
C ASP A 79 3.19 -3.65 23.93
N GLU A 80 3.08 -2.53 24.63
CA GLU A 80 2.12 -2.33 25.73
C GLU A 80 0.67 -2.24 25.22
N ASP A 81 0.47 -1.91 23.94
CA ASP A 81 -0.84 -1.79 23.33
C ASP A 81 -1.37 -3.13 22.78
N GLN A 82 -0.49 -4.10 22.49
CA GLN A 82 -0.87 -5.36 21.85
C GLN A 82 -2.04 -6.12 22.53
N PRO A 83 -2.15 -6.16 23.88
CA PRO A 83 -3.30 -6.80 24.52
C PRO A 83 -4.65 -6.21 24.11
N LYS A 84 -4.70 -4.91 23.77
CA LYS A 84 -5.92 -4.23 23.33
C LYS A 84 -6.35 -4.65 21.93
N TRP A 85 -5.41 -5.10 21.08
CA TRP A 85 -5.73 -5.47 19.69
C TRP A 85 -6.69 -6.67 19.63
N GLU A 86 -6.40 -7.71 20.43
CA GLU A 86 -7.28 -8.89 20.52
C GLU A 86 -8.64 -8.53 21.14
N GLU A 87 -8.64 -7.80 22.25
CA GLU A 87 -9.86 -7.39 22.93
C GLU A 87 -10.75 -6.56 21.98
N THR A 88 -10.17 -5.56 21.30
CA THR A 88 -10.92 -4.67 20.41
C THR A 88 -11.52 -5.41 19.22
N ILE A 89 -10.77 -6.26 18.52
CA ILE A 89 -11.31 -6.97 17.35
C ILE A 89 -12.40 -7.95 17.74
N LEU A 90 -12.30 -8.60 18.90
CA LEU A 90 -13.34 -9.50 19.41
C LEU A 90 -14.59 -8.74 19.86
N GLU A 91 -14.44 -7.62 20.56
CA GLU A 91 -15.55 -6.77 20.99
C GLU A 91 -16.31 -6.20 19.78
N VAL A 92 -15.58 -5.67 18.80
CA VAL A 92 -16.16 -5.11 17.58
C VAL A 92 -16.90 -6.20 16.77
N ALA A 93 -16.33 -7.39 16.66
CA ALA A 93 -16.98 -8.50 15.96
C ALA A 93 -18.24 -8.99 16.71
N ALA A 94 -18.20 -9.01 18.05
CA ALA A 94 -19.34 -9.38 18.88
C ALA A 94 -20.50 -8.39 18.77
N SER A 95 -20.24 -7.12 18.46
CA SER A 95 -21.28 -6.09 18.37
C SER A 95 -22.28 -6.33 17.25
N GLY A 96 -21.84 -6.94 16.15
CA GLY A 96 -22.67 -7.14 14.95
C GLY A 96 -23.10 -5.83 14.25
N GLU A 97 -22.45 -4.70 14.55
CA GLU A 97 -22.83 -3.39 14.04
C GLU A 97 -22.29 -3.11 12.64
N TYR A 98 -21.26 -3.86 12.20
CA TYR A 98 -20.51 -3.55 10.98
C TYR A 98 -20.70 -4.61 9.90
N ASP A 99 -20.88 -4.16 8.66
CA ASP A 99 -20.87 -5.04 7.48
C ASP A 99 -19.46 -5.58 7.22
N LEU A 100 -18.41 -4.80 7.53
CA LEU A 100 -17.02 -5.15 7.34
C LEU A 100 -16.14 -4.61 8.46
N ILE A 101 -15.27 -5.47 8.98
CA ILE A 101 -14.18 -5.11 9.89
C ILE A 101 -12.88 -5.16 9.10
N ILE A 102 -12.16 -4.04 9.03
CA ILE A 102 -10.87 -3.93 8.33
C ILE A 102 -9.77 -3.84 9.38
N CYS A 103 -8.71 -4.59 9.20
CA CYS A 103 -7.46 -4.44 9.95
C CYS A 103 -6.28 -4.58 8.98
N GLY A 104 -5.08 -4.26 9.43
CA GLY A 104 -3.89 -4.35 8.60
C GLY A 104 -2.69 -4.84 9.38
N THR A 105 -1.58 -4.98 8.68
CA THR A 105 -0.26 -5.41 9.11
C THR A 105 -0.09 -6.90 9.39
N TYR A 106 1.14 -7.36 9.18
CA TYR A 106 1.57 -8.73 9.49
C TYR A 106 1.48 -9.11 10.99
N GLN A 107 1.15 -8.16 11.87
CA GLN A 107 1.03 -8.36 13.31
C GLN A 107 -0.40 -8.80 13.73
N MET A 108 -1.41 -8.61 12.85
CA MET A 108 -2.81 -8.86 13.17
C MET A 108 -3.36 -10.27 12.87
N PRO A 109 -2.73 -11.14 12.05
CA PRO A 109 -3.34 -12.40 11.61
C PRO A 109 -3.85 -13.32 12.71
N ASP A 110 -3.12 -13.48 13.81
CA ASP A 110 -3.53 -14.37 14.90
C ASP A 110 -4.78 -13.86 15.64
N TYR A 111 -4.88 -12.55 15.84
CA TYR A 111 -6.05 -11.91 16.47
C TYR A 111 -7.26 -11.97 15.54
N LEU A 112 -7.04 -11.67 14.24
CA LEU A 112 -8.07 -11.79 13.21
C LEU A 112 -8.60 -13.21 13.11
N LYS A 113 -7.74 -14.23 13.09
CA LYS A 113 -8.14 -15.63 13.01
C LYS A 113 -9.04 -16.05 14.16
N LYS A 114 -8.74 -15.59 15.38
CA LYS A 114 -9.58 -15.82 16.56
C LYS A 114 -10.98 -15.20 16.37
N ALA A 115 -11.04 -13.92 15.95
CA ALA A 115 -12.28 -13.21 15.73
C ALA A 115 -13.10 -13.83 14.58
N ALA A 116 -12.47 -14.11 13.43
CA ALA A 116 -13.13 -14.69 12.28
C ALA A 116 -13.68 -16.11 12.54
N THR A 117 -13.01 -16.87 13.41
CA THR A 117 -13.47 -18.20 13.82
C THR A 117 -14.64 -18.10 14.80
N ALA A 118 -14.60 -17.16 15.74
CA ALA A 118 -15.66 -16.96 16.72
C ALA A 118 -16.94 -16.36 16.11
N TYR A 119 -16.81 -15.56 15.05
CA TYR A 119 -17.88 -14.84 14.38
C TYR A 119 -17.90 -15.15 12.88
N PRO A 120 -18.29 -16.35 12.45
CA PRO A 120 -18.19 -16.81 11.06
C PRO A 120 -19.08 -16.04 10.07
N ASP A 121 -20.13 -15.37 10.55
CA ASP A 121 -21.02 -14.55 9.73
C ASP A 121 -20.52 -13.10 9.55
N GLN A 122 -19.57 -12.66 10.38
CA GLN A 122 -18.94 -11.35 10.27
C GLN A 122 -17.90 -11.37 9.16
N LYS A 123 -17.89 -10.35 8.28
CA LYS A 123 -16.91 -10.19 7.21
C LYS A 123 -15.71 -9.39 7.67
N PHE A 124 -14.53 -9.83 7.26
CA PHE A 124 -13.25 -9.20 7.59
C PHE A 124 -12.40 -8.97 6.33
N LEU A 125 -11.63 -7.89 6.36
CA LEU A 125 -10.56 -7.64 5.41
C LEU A 125 -9.28 -7.37 6.20
N ILE A 126 -8.20 -8.09 5.85
CA ILE A 126 -6.85 -7.76 6.32
C ILE A 126 -6.01 -7.32 5.14
N TYR A 127 -5.20 -6.28 5.32
CA TYR A 127 -4.24 -5.82 4.32
C TYR A 127 -2.81 -5.86 4.88
N ASP A 128 -1.84 -5.99 3.97
CA ASP A 128 -0.42 -6.06 4.27
C ASP A 128 -0.01 -7.24 5.16
N ASP A 129 -0.61 -8.39 4.88
CA ASP A 129 -0.20 -9.65 5.47
C ASP A 129 0.07 -10.69 4.41
N THR A 130 1.07 -11.53 4.63
CA THR A 130 1.51 -12.60 3.72
C THR A 130 1.33 -13.99 4.30
N THR A 131 0.88 -14.09 5.55
CA THR A 131 0.76 -15.35 6.30
C THR A 131 -0.65 -15.90 6.33
N TYR A 132 -1.66 -15.04 6.26
CA TYR A 132 -3.06 -15.44 6.27
C TYR A 132 -3.53 -15.84 4.86
N VAL A 133 -3.63 -17.11 4.59
CA VAL A 133 -3.88 -17.67 3.25
C VAL A 133 -5.27 -18.29 3.08
N GLY A 134 -6.28 -17.76 3.75
CA GLY A 134 -7.67 -18.14 3.54
C GLY A 134 -8.18 -19.27 4.43
N GLU A 135 -7.74 -19.36 5.67
CA GLU A 135 -8.22 -20.34 6.67
C GLU A 135 -9.70 -20.13 7.01
N ASN A 136 -10.18 -18.88 7.02
CA ASN A 136 -11.57 -18.53 7.29
C ASN A 136 -12.26 -18.01 6.01
N LYS A 137 -13.44 -18.53 5.72
CA LYS A 137 -14.24 -18.17 4.53
C LYS A 137 -14.89 -16.78 4.59
N ASN A 138 -14.79 -16.10 5.71
CA ASN A 138 -15.31 -14.75 5.95
C ASN A 138 -14.21 -13.69 5.98
N VAL A 139 -12.98 -14.03 5.54
CA VAL A 139 -11.83 -13.13 5.49
C VAL A 139 -11.32 -13.01 4.06
N VAL A 140 -11.04 -11.79 3.61
CA VAL A 140 -10.22 -11.50 2.44
C VAL A 140 -8.90 -10.90 2.89
N ASN A 141 -7.79 -11.34 2.30
CA ASN A 141 -6.46 -10.83 2.59
C ASN A 141 -5.86 -10.14 1.36
N PHE A 142 -5.31 -8.95 1.54
CA PHE A 142 -4.48 -8.24 0.55
C PHE A 142 -3.02 -8.28 0.96
N SER A 143 -2.21 -8.92 0.13
CA SER A 143 -0.75 -8.86 0.23
C SER A 143 -0.20 -8.01 -0.92
N TYR A 144 0.99 -7.47 -0.73
CA TYR A 144 1.61 -6.58 -1.71
C TYR A 144 2.98 -7.11 -2.13
N LYS A 145 3.36 -6.83 -3.37
CA LYS A 145 4.71 -7.11 -3.89
C LYS A 145 5.63 -5.92 -3.62
N GLN A 146 5.87 -5.64 -2.34
CA GLN A 146 6.73 -4.53 -1.94
C GLN A 146 8.20 -4.72 -2.38
N ASN A 147 8.64 -5.93 -2.65
CA ASN A 147 9.93 -6.20 -3.28
C ASN A 147 10.03 -5.57 -4.68
N ASP A 148 8.97 -5.65 -5.50
CA ASP A 148 8.94 -5.03 -6.83
C ASP A 148 9.11 -3.50 -6.71
N MET A 149 8.39 -2.88 -5.78
CA MET A 149 8.52 -1.44 -5.49
C MET A 149 9.91 -1.11 -4.94
N GLY A 150 10.41 -1.91 -3.99
CA GLY A 150 11.76 -1.77 -3.45
C GLY A 150 12.82 -1.79 -4.54
N TYR A 151 12.68 -2.68 -5.54
CA TYR A 151 13.58 -2.74 -6.69
C TYR A 151 13.61 -1.43 -7.48
N LEU A 152 12.45 -0.85 -7.76
CA LEU A 152 12.36 0.44 -8.47
C LEU A 152 13.01 1.57 -7.69
N VAL A 153 12.78 1.64 -6.37
CA VAL A 153 13.45 2.61 -5.48
C VAL A 153 14.95 2.38 -5.47
N GLY A 154 15.42 1.12 -5.49
CA GLY A 154 16.83 0.76 -5.55
C GLY A 154 17.50 1.21 -6.86
N VAL A 155 16.85 0.98 -8.00
CA VAL A 155 17.30 1.48 -9.30
C VAL A 155 17.42 3.02 -9.28
N TYR A 156 16.40 3.69 -8.77
CA TYR A 156 16.39 5.13 -8.64
C TYR A 156 17.52 5.65 -7.75
N ALA A 157 17.66 5.10 -6.54
CA ALA A 157 18.67 5.54 -5.57
C ALA A 157 20.09 5.35 -6.09
N ALA A 158 20.40 4.21 -6.71
CA ALA A 158 21.73 3.94 -7.27
C ALA A 158 22.07 4.87 -8.46
N ALA A 159 21.11 5.12 -9.34
CA ALA A 159 21.30 6.02 -10.46
C ALA A 159 21.44 7.48 -9.98
N MET A 160 20.67 7.90 -8.97
CA MET A 160 20.70 9.25 -8.42
C MET A 160 21.99 9.55 -7.66
N THR A 161 22.43 8.67 -6.73
CA THR A 161 23.67 8.89 -5.95
C THR A 161 24.91 8.97 -6.85
N SER A 162 24.82 8.40 -8.06
CA SER A 162 25.91 8.46 -9.09
C SER A 162 25.76 9.64 -10.04
N ALA A 163 24.69 10.44 -9.96
CA ALA A 163 24.41 11.55 -10.86
C ALA A 163 25.02 12.88 -10.36
N ASP A 164 25.28 13.81 -11.31
CA ASP A 164 25.72 15.18 -10.99
C ASP A 164 24.50 16.04 -10.54
N VAL A 165 24.02 15.77 -9.34
CA VAL A 165 22.88 16.44 -8.72
C VAL A 165 23.29 16.98 -7.35
N ALA A 166 22.69 18.10 -6.95
CA ALA A 166 22.96 18.70 -5.64
C ALA A 166 22.79 17.69 -4.50
N ASN A 167 23.65 17.76 -3.51
CA ASN A 167 23.74 16.89 -2.33
C ASN A 167 24.19 15.43 -2.61
N MET A 168 24.35 15.01 -3.86
CA MET A 168 25.00 13.73 -4.15
C MET A 168 26.51 13.85 -3.96
N ASN A 169 27.14 12.79 -3.46
CA ASN A 169 28.56 12.81 -3.12
C ASN A 169 29.33 11.62 -3.74
N ALA A 170 30.64 11.66 -3.67
CA ALA A 170 31.50 10.66 -4.31
C ALA A 170 31.57 9.31 -3.54
N GLU A 171 31.07 9.28 -2.33
CA GLU A 171 31.13 8.07 -1.48
C GLU A 171 30.08 7.03 -1.92
N LYS A 172 29.02 7.48 -2.59
CA LYS A 172 27.94 6.63 -3.13
C LYS A 172 27.36 5.71 -2.05
N VAL A 173 26.96 6.28 -0.93
CA VAL A 173 26.30 5.54 0.15
C VAL A 173 24.85 6.00 0.29
N VAL A 174 23.94 5.05 0.26
CA VAL A 174 22.51 5.31 0.53
C VAL A 174 22.09 4.63 1.81
N GLY A 175 21.08 5.19 2.50
CA GLY A 175 20.60 4.70 3.77
C GLY A 175 19.23 4.04 3.64
N PHE A 176 19.02 2.93 4.36
CA PHE A 176 17.74 2.28 4.56
C PHE A 176 17.40 2.28 6.06
N VAL A 177 16.35 3.00 6.45
CA VAL A 177 15.83 3.01 7.82
C VAL A 177 14.56 2.17 7.85
N GLY A 178 14.67 0.93 8.32
CA GLY A 178 13.55 0.00 8.48
C GLY A 178 12.87 0.14 9.85
N GLY A 179 11.56 -0.13 9.92
CA GLY A 179 10.83 -0.11 11.20
C GLY A 179 11.29 -1.24 12.12
N VAL A 180 11.00 -2.47 11.75
CA VAL A 180 11.36 -3.68 12.51
C VAL A 180 12.01 -4.69 11.55
N ASP A 181 13.02 -5.43 12.03
CA ASP A 181 13.60 -6.55 11.28
C ASP A 181 12.57 -7.68 11.17
N SER A 182 11.79 -7.64 10.11
CA SER A 182 10.67 -8.56 9.86
C SER A 182 10.63 -8.96 8.39
N PRO A 183 9.99 -10.09 8.03
CA PRO A 183 9.91 -10.53 6.64
C PRO A 183 9.33 -9.45 5.70
N VAL A 184 8.32 -8.69 6.12
CA VAL A 184 7.71 -7.64 5.30
C VAL A 184 8.69 -6.49 5.04
N ILE A 185 9.37 -5.98 6.09
CA ILE A 185 10.35 -4.90 5.93
C ILE A 185 11.57 -5.38 5.15
N ASN A 186 12.01 -6.61 5.38
CA ASN A 186 13.11 -7.22 4.63
C ASN A 186 12.76 -7.48 3.16
N ASP A 187 11.50 -7.60 2.83
CA ASP A 187 11.05 -7.73 1.44
C ASP A 187 11.23 -6.41 0.65
N PHE A 188 10.91 -5.26 1.27
CA PHE A 188 11.28 -3.94 0.72
C PHE A 188 12.81 -3.83 0.54
N LEU A 189 13.56 -4.17 1.58
CA LEU A 189 15.02 -4.11 1.58
C LEU A 189 15.60 -5.00 0.49
N TYR A 190 15.12 -6.23 0.34
CA TYR A 190 15.67 -7.17 -0.66
C TYR A 190 15.51 -6.65 -2.08
N GLY A 191 14.32 -6.13 -2.41
CA GLY A 191 14.12 -5.44 -3.68
C GLY A 191 15.06 -4.26 -3.85
N PHE A 192 15.18 -3.40 -2.83
CA PHE A 192 16.04 -2.22 -2.84
C PHE A 192 17.52 -2.57 -3.11
N LEU A 193 18.07 -3.49 -2.33
CA LEU A 193 19.44 -3.97 -2.50
C LEU A 193 19.67 -4.56 -3.90
N LYS A 194 18.68 -5.31 -4.40
CA LYS A 194 18.78 -5.92 -5.73
C LYS A 194 18.72 -4.87 -6.85
N GLY A 195 17.85 -3.88 -6.75
CA GLY A 195 17.78 -2.77 -7.69
C GLY A 195 19.08 -1.95 -7.73
N ILE A 196 19.69 -1.72 -6.56
CA ILE A 196 21.01 -1.06 -6.46
C ILE A 196 22.08 -1.92 -7.12
N GLN A 197 22.17 -3.20 -6.74
CA GLN A 197 23.20 -4.12 -7.29
C GLN A 197 23.14 -4.22 -8.81
N ASP A 198 21.94 -4.25 -9.38
CA ASP A 198 21.75 -4.37 -10.83
C ASP A 198 22.02 -3.06 -11.59
N THR A 199 21.98 -1.92 -10.89
CA THR A 199 22.19 -0.58 -11.48
C THR A 199 23.63 -0.09 -11.33
N ASP A 200 24.15 -0.06 -10.10
CA ASP A 200 25.55 0.29 -9.80
C ASP A 200 26.04 -0.53 -8.58
N PRO A 201 26.79 -1.61 -8.80
CA PRO A 201 27.24 -2.49 -7.71
C PRO A 201 28.32 -1.85 -6.80
N GLU A 202 28.81 -0.65 -7.12
CA GLU A 202 29.74 0.10 -6.26
C GLU A 202 29.02 0.84 -5.14
N VAL A 203 27.70 1.09 -5.29
CA VAL A 203 26.89 1.77 -4.28
C VAL A 203 26.78 0.92 -3.02
N LYS A 204 26.99 1.55 -1.87
CA LYS A 204 26.88 0.95 -0.55
C LYS A 204 25.57 1.31 0.11
N VAL A 205 25.09 0.45 1.01
CA VAL A 205 23.82 0.62 1.71
C VAL A 205 24.03 0.49 3.21
N ASP A 206 23.87 1.61 3.93
CA ASP A 206 23.76 1.57 5.40
C ASP A 206 22.33 1.15 5.76
N THR A 207 22.19 -0.02 6.36
CA THR A 207 20.88 -0.58 6.74
C THR A 207 20.73 -0.60 8.25
N ARG A 208 19.68 0.06 8.77
CA ARG A 208 19.36 0.09 10.20
C ARG A 208 17.89 -0.11 10.47
N TYR A 209 17.57 -0.67 11.64
CA TYR A 209 16.19 -0.89 12.09
C TYR A 209 15.93 -0.14 13.39
N VAL A 210 14.83 0.61 13.41
CA VAL A 210 14.39 1.40 14.58
C VAL A 210 13.89 0.48 15.70
N ASN A 211 13.43 -0.72 15.36
CA ASN A 211 12.68 -1.64 16.21
C ASN A 211 11.35 -1.05 16.72
N SER A 212 10.78 -0.11 15.97
CA SER A 212 9.52 0.55 16.27
C SER A 212 8.93 1.17 15.00
N TYR A 213 7.60 1.24 14.92
CA TYR A 213 6.91 2.01 13.89
C TYR A 213 6.42 3.38 14.39
N VAL A 214 6.68 3.73 15.66
CA VAL A 214 6.18 4.96 16.29
C VAL A 214 7.26 5.80 16.99
N ASP A 215 8.52 5.40 16.91
CA ASP A 215 9.67 6.11 17.51
C ASP A 215 10.41 6.97 16.47
N THR A 216 9.91 8.19 16.26
CA THR A 216 10.52 9.17 15.35
C THR A 216 11.88 9.66 15.82
N ALA A 217 12.10 9.72 17.14
CA ALA A 217 13.37 10.22 17.71
C ALA A 217 14.53 9.29 17.40
N THR A 218 14.38 7.99 17.65
CA THR A 218 15.39 6.98 17.32
C THR A 218 15.67 6.93 15.80
N ALA A 219 14.63 6.98 14.97
CA ALA A 219 14.81 7.02 13.52
C ALA A 219 15.60 8.25 13.05
N LYS A 220 15.32 9.43 13.65
CA LYS A 220 16.06 10.66 13.37
C LYS A 220 17.54 10.54 13.74
N GLU A 221 17.86 10.05 14.95
CA GLU A 221 19.23 9.85 15.38
C GLU A 221 20.01 8.87 14.49
N MET A 222 19.36 7.78 14.07
CA MET A 222 19.95 6.82 13.13
C MET A 222 20.25 7.49 11.78
N ALA A 223 19.30 8.22 11.21
CA ALA A 223 19.49 8.90 9.93
C ALA A 223 20.56 10.01 10.02
N LEU A 224 20.62 10.76 11.13
CA LEU A 224 21.69 11.74 11.36
C LEU A 224 23.07 11.08 11.35
N SER A 225 23.22 9.92 12.00
CA SER A 225 24.49 9.17 11.99
C SER A 225 24.81 8.64 10.60
N MET A 226 23.83 8.08 9.85
CA MET A 226 24.02 7.65 8.46
C MET A 226 24.54 8.78 7.58
N ILE A 227 23.95 9.97 7.70
CA ILE A 227 24.32 11.14 6.87
C ILE A 227 25.70 11.70 7.28
N ASN A 228 25.96 11.83 8.58
CA ASN A 228 27.17 12.52 9.04
C ASN A 228 28.41 11.62 9.16
N ASP A 229 28.22 10.34 9.53
CA ASP A 229 29.31 9.41 9.78
C ASP A 229 29.63 8.54 8.55
N ASN A 230 28.60 8.12 7.80
CA ASN A 230 28.74 7.24 6.65
C ASN A 230 28.45 7.92 5.30
N ALA A 231 28.26 9.25 5.30
CA ALA A 231 28.07 10.07 4.12
C ALA A 231 26.88 9.64 3.23
N CYS A 232 25.83 9.08 3.81
CA CYS A 232 24.62 8.76 3.05
C CYS A 232 24.01 10.04 2.47
N ASP A 233 23.79 10.05 1.15
CA ASP A 233 23.23 11.19 0.42
C ASP A 233 21.74 10.98 0.03
N ILE A 234 21.22 9.78 0.19
CA ILE A 234 19.81 9.43 0.07
C ILE A 234 19.43 8.57 1.26
N ILE A 235 18.31 8.88 1.93
CA ILE A 235 17.74 8.06 3.02
C ILE A 235 16.34 7.60 2.61
N TRP A 236 16.12 6.28 2.60
CA TRP A 236 14.79 5.70 2.43
C TRP A 236 14.21 5.27 3.77
N GLY A 237 13.07 5.86 4.16
CA GLY A 237 12.43 5.60 5.45
C GLY A 237 11.27 4.61 5.33
N VAL A 238 11.51 3.32 5.61
CA VAL A 238 10.51 2.23 5.55
C VAL A 238 10.10 1.84 6.96
N ALA A 239 9.50 2.77 7.69
CA ALA A 239 9.32 2.64 9.13
C ALA A 239 8.00 3.26 9.66
N GLY A 240 6.97 3.43 8.84
CA GLY A 240 5.71 4.04 9.24
C GLY A 240 5.94 5.44 9.85
N LEU A 241 5.29 5.75 10.99
CA LEU A 241 5.47 7.04 11.67
C LEU A 241 6.94 7.31 12.04
N SER A 242 7.71 6.29 12.44
CA SER A 242 9.15 6.44 12.73
C SER A 242 9.93 7.00 11.53
N GLY A 243 9.54 6.66 10.30
CA GLY A 243 10.17 7.12 9.06
C GLY A 243 10.17 8.65 8.89
N ASN A 244 9.21 9.35 9.50
CA ASN A 244 9.16 10.82 9.49
C ASN A 244 10.38 11.44 10.20
N GLY A 245 10.97 10.74 11.19
CA GLY A 245 12.21 11.15 11.83
C GLY A 245 13.41 11.12 10.87
N ALA A 246 13.46 10.16 9.95
CA ALA A 246 14.50 10.12 8.92
C ALA A 246 14.36 11.27 7.90
N ALA A 247 13.12 11.63 7.53
CA ALA A 247 12.87 12.82 6.71
C ALA A 247 13.29 14.10 7.40
N GLU A 248 13.03 14.22 8.71
CA GLU A 248 13.47 15.35 9.53
C GLU A 248 15.01 15.48 9.59
N ALA A 249 15.71 14.35 9.74
CA ALA A 249 17.19 14.34 9.75
C ALA A 249 17.77 14.78 8.40
N ALA A 250 17.22 14.32 7.29
CA ALA A 250 17.65 14.72 5.96
C ALA A 250 17.43 16.24 5.74
N GLN A 251 16.27 16.75 6.16
CA GLN A 251 15.93 18.18 6.07
C GLN A 251 16.86 19.02 6.97
N GLU A 252 17.10 18.61 8.22
CA GLU A 252 17.93 19.35 9.19
C GLU A 252 19.39 19.46 8.71
N THR A 253 19.95 18.38 8.18
CA THR A 253 21.34 18.38 7.70
C THR A 253 21.52 19.15 6.40
N GLY A 254 20.51 19.14 5.53
CA GLY A 254 20.60 19.69 4.18
C GLY A 254 21.69 19.00 3.29
N LYS A 255 22.14 17.80 3.70
CA LYS A 255 23.21 17.03 3.03
C LYS A 255 22.69 15.79 2.31
N ALA A 256 21.47 15.38 2.61
CA ALA A 256 20.87 14.19 2.04
C ALA A 256 19.45 14.49 1.52
N TRP A 257 19.03 13.66 0.58
CA TRP A 257 17.65 13.60 0.12
C TRP A 257 16.90 12.49 0.84
N PHE A 258 15.57 12.61 0.85
CA PHE A 258 14.68 11.60 1.40
C PHE A 258 13.91 10.87 0.31
N VAL A 259 13.65 9.60 0.52
CA VAL A 259 12.71 8.79 -0.24
C VAL A 259 11.60 8.34 0.71
N GLY A 260 10.36 8.61 0.33
CA GLY A 260 9.18 8.24 1.10
C GLY A 260 8.73 6.80 0.85
N VAL A 261 7.71 6.35 1.61
CA VAL A 261 7.16 5.00 1.52
C VAL A 261 5.63 5.00 1.65
N ASP A 262 4.98 3.99 1.08
CA ASP A 262 3.56 3.68 1.10
C ASP A 262 2.67 4.73 0.43
N SER A 263 2.82 5.99 0.78
CA SER A 263 2.10 7.14 0.19
C SER A 263 3.06 8.07 -0.54
N ASP A 264 2.53 8.93 -1.39
CA ASP A 264 3.27 10.06 -1.96
C ASP A 264 3.58 11.07 -0.84
N GLN A 265 4.71 10.88 -0.16
CA GLN A 265 5.09 11.69 0.99
C GLN A 265 5.51 13.11 0.63
N GLU A 266 5.75 13.43 -0.63
CA GLU A 266 5.86 14.84 -1.06
C GLU A 266 4.55 15.62 -0.84
N LEU A 267 3.40 14.94 -0.82
CA LEU A 267 2.09 15.54 -0.58
C LEU A 267 1.68 15.54 0.90
N THR A 268 2.23 14.65 1.72
CA THR A 268 1.75 14.42 3.09
C THR A 268 2.69 14.96 4.16
N LEU A 269 3.99 15.07 3.87
CA LEU A 269 4.97 15.64 4.79
C LEU A 269 4.88 17.17 4.88
N PRO A 270 5.41 17.78 5.95
CA PRO A 270 5.58 19.24 6.03
C PRO A 270 6.38 19.78 4.84
N ALA A 271 6.07 21.01 4.41
CA ALA A 271 6.61 21.60 3.17
C ALA A 271 8.15 21.54 3.07
N GLU A 272 8.87 21.71 4.18
CA GLU A 272 10.34 21.68 4.20
C GLU A 272 10.89 20.25 3.97
N GLN A 273 10.22 19.24 4.49
CA GLN A 273 10.55 17.83 4.27
C GLN A 273 10.08 17.38 2.87
N ALA A 274 8.91 17.82 2.43
CA ALA A 274 8.43 17.57 1.08
C ALA A 274 9.39 18.09 0.01
N ALA A 275 10.02 19.25 0.25
CA ALA A 275 10.96 19.86 -0.69
C ALA A 275 12.24 19.03 -0.91
N ILE A 276 12.61 18.15 0.02
CA ILE A 276 13.76 17.26 -0.06
C ILE A 276 13.35 15.80 -0.27
N THR A 277 12.08 15.53 -0.49
CA THR A 277 11.59 14.20 -0.84
C THR A 277 11.67 14.00 -2.35
N LEU A 278 12.58 13.13 -2.80
CA LEU A 278 12.83 12.91 -4.24
C LEU A 278 11.70 12.13 -4.92
N THR A 279 11.22 11.13 -4.24
CA THR A 279 10.16 10.21 -4.68
C THR A 279 9.60 9.46 -3.48
N SER A 280 8.61 8.62 -3.72
CA SER A 280 8.11 7.65 -2.73
C SER A 280 7.86 6.31 -3.40
N GLY A 281 8.27 5.23 -2.76
CA GLY A 281 7.77 3.89 -3.08
C GLY A 281 6.34 3.75 -2.60
N LEU A 282 5.42 3.37 -3.47
CA LEU A 282 4.00 3.35 -3.20
C LEU A 282 3.50 1.95 -2.83
N LYS A 283 2.76 1.84 -1.73
CA LYS A 283 1.89 0.72 -1.40
C LYS A 283 0.46 1.27 -1.31
N ASN A 284 -0.31 1.06 -2.38
CA ASN A 284 -1.57 1.75 -2.64
C ASN A 284 -2.74 1.14 -1.83
N ILE A 285 -2.64 1.12 -0.49
CA ILE A 285 -3.64 0.51 0.39
C ILE A 285 -5.02 1.15 0.19
N GLY A 286 -5.11 2.46 0.18
CA GLY A 286 -6.37 3.17 -0.02
C GLY A 286 -7.04 2.81 -1.36
N GLN A 287 -6.28 2.70 -2.43
CA GLN A 287 -6.80 2.28 -3.74
C GLN A 287 -7.24 0.81 -3.74
N SER A 288 -6.53 -0.05 -3.02
CA SER A 288 -6.92 -1.46 -2.86
C SER A 288 -8.25 -1.59 -2.12
N LEU A 289 -8.50 -0.76 -1.11
CA LEU A 289 -9.79 -0.71 -0.42
C LEU A 289 -10.90 -0.19 -1.35
N ILE A 290 -10.65 0.87 -2.13
CA ILE A 290 -11.61 1.38 -3.12
C ILE A 290 -11.95 0.28 -4.12
N TRP A 291 -10.94 -0.41 -4.67
CA TRP A 291 -11.13 -1.53 -5.59
C TRP A 291 -11.96 -2.66 -4.97
N PHE A 292 -11.75 -2.98 -3.68
CA PHE A 292 -12.56 -3.98 -2.99
C PHE A 292 -14.04 -3.59 -2.93
N PHE A 293 -14.35 -2.33 -2.61
CA PHE A 293 -15.71 -1.84 -2.58
C PHE A 293 -16.32 -1.76 -3.99
N ASP A 294 -15.53 -1.48 -5.04
CA ASP A 294 -16.00 -1.59 -6.43
C ASP A 294 -16.46 -3.02 -6.76
N LYS A 295 -15.70 -4.04 -6.30
CA LYS A 295 -16.09 -5.44 -6.40
C LYS A 295 -17.32 -5.76 -5.57
N TRP A 296 -17.44 -5.13 -4.40
CA TRP A 296 -18.59 -5.37 -3.54
C TRP A 296 -19.89 -4.82 -4.14
N ASP A 297 -19.86 -3.60 -4.64
CA ASP A 297 -21.01 -2.98 -5.32
C ASP A 297 -21.41 -3.73 -6.60
N ALA A 298 -20.44 -4.33 -7.29
CA ALA A 298 -20.68 -5.19 -8.45
C ALA A 298 -21.22 -6.61 -8.09
N GLY A 299 -21.30 -6.96 -6.79
CA GLY A 299 -21.67 -8.30 -6.35
C GLY A 299 -20.58 -9.36 -6.54
N GLU A 300 -19.34 -8.94 -6.80
CA GLU A 300 -18.19 -9.82 -7.07
C GLU A 300 -17.34 -10.11 -5.84
N ALA A 301 -17.49 -9.37 -4.74
CA ALA A 301 -16.64 -9.49 -3.55
C ALA A 301 -16.78 -10.84 -2.83
N GLU A 302 -17.92 -11.52 -2.95
CA GLU A 302 -18.12 -12.84 -2.31
C GLU A 302 -17.06 -13.87 -2.76
N ALA A 303 -16.58 -13.78 -4.00
CA ALA A 303 -15.55 -14.66 -4.52
C ALA A 303 -14.15 -14.39 -3.92
N LEU A 304 -13.96 -13.23 -3.29
CA LEU A 304 -12.68 -12.86 -2.67
C LEU A 304 -12.57 -13.38 -1.25
N PHE A 305 -13.69 -13.62 -0.55
CA PHE A 305 -13.64 -14.12 0.81
C PHE A 305 -13.11 -15.57 0.86
N GLY A 306 -12.22 -15.82 1.79
CA GLY A 306 -11.45 -17.06 1.89
C GLY A 306 -10.27 -17.11 0.92
N THR A 307 -9.81 -15.98 0.38
CA THR A 307 -8.67 -15.91 -0.52
C THR A 307 -7.65 -14.86 -0.10
N GLN A 308 -6.44 -14.98 -0.64
CA GLN A 308 -5.42 -13.95 -0.63
C GLN A 308 -5.31 -13.34 -2.03
N VAL A 309 -5.36 -12.01 -2.10
CA VAL A 309 -5.14 -11.23 -3.33
C VAL A 309 -3.76 -10.60 -3.26
N ASN A 310 -2.86 -10.97 -4.16
CA ASN A 310 -1.50 -10.45 -4.19
C ASN A 310 -1.41 -9.29 -5.19
N LEU A 311 -1.13 -8.09 -4.72
CA LEU A 311 -1.20 -6.84 -5.45
C LEU A 311 0.21 -6.33 -5.80
N GLY A 312 0.56 -6.39 -7.08
CA GLY A 312 1.84 -5.93 -7.63
C GLY A 312 1.69 -4.66 -8.47
N LEU A 313 2.69 -4.42 -9.34
CA LEU A 313 2.69 -3.29 -10.29
C LEU A 313 1.52 -3.36 -11.27
N ASN A 314 1.20 -4.55 -11.80
CA ASN A 314 0.14 -4.74 -12.79
C ASN A 314 -1.25 -4.49 -12.21
N GLU A 315 -1.45 -4.77 -10.95
CA GLU A 315 -2.68 -4.53 -10.20
C GLU A 315 -2.77 -3.10 -9.64
N GLY A 316 -1.70 -2.30 -9.80
CA GLY A 316 -1.60 -0.97 -9.22
C GLY A 316 -1.50 -0.97 -7.68
N GLY A 317 -1.17 -2.13 -7.08
CA GLY A 317 -1.02 -2.28 -5.64
C GLY A 317 0.27 -1.68 -5.10
N VAL A 318 1.31 -1.65 -5.92
CA VAL A 318 2.61 -1.01 -5.61
C VAL A 318 3.09 -0.18 -6.79
N GLY A 319 4.06 0.70 -6.57
CA GLY A 319 4.63 1.55 -7.60
C GLY A 319 5.70 2.50 -7.07
N ILE A 320 6.04 3.50 -7.84
CA ILE A 320 6.95 4.58 -7.47
C ILE A 320 6.41 5.91 -8.02
N VAL A 321 6.54 7.01 -7.27
CA VAL A 321 6.18 8.35 -7.74
C VAL A 321 7.19 8.80 -8.80
N THR A 322 6.70 9.22 -9.98
CA THR A 322 7.55 9.62 -11.11
C THR A 322 7.29 11.04 -11.62
N ASP A 323 6.46 11.80 -10.92
CA ASP A 323 6.19 13.22 -11.20
C ASP A 323 6.87 14.14 -10.16
N LYS A 324 6.47 15.41 -10.05
CA LYS A 324 6.91 16.40 -9.07
C LYS A 324 8.45 16.47 -8.91
N ASN A 325 8.98 16.25 -7.70
CA ASN A 325 10.41 16.32 -7.45
C ASN A 325 11.20 15.25 -8.22
N PHE A 326 10.64 14.03 -8.38
CA PHE A 326 11.25 13.03 -9.25
C PHE A 326 11.51 13.60 -10.65
N ALA A 327 10.49 14.10 -11.31
CA ALA A 327 10.60 14.64 -12.68
C ALA A 327 11.46 15.91 -12.76
N LYS A 328 11.50 16.71 -11.68
CA LYS A 328 12.22 17.99 -11.62
C LYS A 328 13.70 17.83 -11.33
N VAL A 329 14.06 16.86 -10.48
CA VAL A 329 15.42 16.71 -9.93
C VAL A 329 16.19 15.62 -10.64
N ALA A 330 15.54 14.49 -10.97
CA ALA A 330 16.23 13.38 -11.63
C ALA A 330 16.63 13.70 -13.07
N PRO A 331 17.89 13.47 -13.47
CA PRO A 331 18.31 13.52 -14.86
C PRO A 331 17.50 12.58 -15.75
N ALA A 332 17.44 12.89 -17.06
CA ALA A 332 16.61 12.15 -18.00
C ALA A 332 16.99 10.66 -18.11
N ASP A 333 18.24 10.34 -18.01
CA ASP A 333 18.75 8.95 -18.01
C ASP A 333 18.35 8.18 -16.76
N VAL A 334 18.29 8.83 -15.60
CA VAL A 334 17.77 8.25 -14.35
C VAL A 334 16.27 7.95 -14.48
N GLN A 335 15.50 8.92 -15.01
CA GLN A 335 14.06 8.74 -15.24
C GLN A 335 13.79 7.57 -16.21
N GLU A 336 14.57 7.46 -17.29
CA GLU A 336 14.43 6.37 -18.27
C GLU A 336 14.85 5.02 -17.67
N ALA A 337 15.87 4.96 -16.81
CA ALA A 337 16.30 3.75 -16.13
C ALA A 337 15.18 3.19 -15.24
N VAL A 338 14.52 4.03 -14.44
CA VAL A 338 13.39 3.62 -13.59
C VAL A 338 12.22 3.13 -14.44
N LYS A 339 11.84 3.86 -15.48
CA LYS A 339 10.77 3.49 -16.37
C LYS A 339 11.03 2.15 -17.10
N ALA A 340 12.26 1.94 -17.53
CA ALA A 340 12.66 0.68 -18.17
C ALA A 340 12.65 -0.49 -17.16
N ALA A 341 13.07 -0.25 -15.92
CA ALA A 341 13.00 -1.24 -14.84
C ALA A 341 11.56 -1.62 -14.52
N GLU A 342 10.67 -0.64 -14.35
CA GLU A 342 9.26 -0.85 -14.11
C GLU A 342 8.60 -1.70 -15.20
N ALA A 343 8.85 -1.37 -16.47
CA ALA A 343 8.33 -2.12 -17.61
C ALA A 343 8.81 -3.59 -17.60
N LYS A 344 10.08 -3.84 -17.28
CA LYS A 344 10.65 -5.20 -17.23
C LYS A 344 10.13 -6.01 -16.06
N VAL A 345 9.97 -5.40 -14.87
CA VAL A 345 9.37 -6.08 -13.70
C VAL A 345 7.91 -6.39 -13.99
N ALA A 346 7.14 -5.44 -14.51
CA ALA A 346 5.74 -5.64 -14.87
C ALA A 346 5.54 -6.72 -15.96
N ALA A 347 6.48 -6.84 -16.89
CA ALA A 347 6.49 -7.89 -17.91
C ALA A 347 6.99 -9.25 -17.40
N GLY A 348 7.51 -9.34 -16.17
CA GLY A 348 8.12 -10.54 -15.61
C GLY A 348 9.49 -10.89 -16.22
N GLU A 349 10.10 -9.97 -16.95
CA GLU A 349 11.48 -10.12 -17.49
C GLU A 349 12.51 -10.02 -16.35
N ILE A 350 12.23 -9.21 -15.34
CA ILE A 350 12.95 -9.17 -14.08
C ILE A 350 12.04 -9.76 -13.00
N VAL A 351 12.50 -10.84 -12.38
CA VAL A 351 11.85 -11.44 -11.22
C VAL A 351 12.59 -10.98 -9.98
N VAL A 352 11.98 -10.05 -9.26
CA VAL A 352 12.56 -9.50 -8.03
C VAL A 352 12.48 -10.55 -6.93
N PRO A 353 13.60 -10.88 -6.25
CA PRO A 353 13.56 -11.84 -5.16
C PRO A 353 12.72 -11.31 -3.99
N THR A 354 12.15 -12.23 -3.19
CA THR A 354 11.32 -11.90 -2.04
C THR A 354 11.95 -12.43 -0.75
N ALA A 355 11.77 -11.68 0.34
CA ALA A 355 12.10 -12.12 1.70
C ALA A 355 10.90 -12.79 2.40
N ILE A 356 9.75 -12.89 1.72
CA ILE A 356 8.57 -13.58 2.23
C ILE A 356 8.73 -15.08 1.99
N GLY A 357 8.57 -15.86 3.05
CA GLY A 357 8.76 -17.32 3.03
C GLY A 357 10.00 -17.75 3.82
N ASP A 358 10.62 -18.86 3.42
CA ASP A 358 11.58 -19.57 4.26
C ASP A 358 13.04 -19.10 4.14
N ASP A 359 13.41 -18.25 3.15
CA ASP A 359 14.82 -17.89 2.90
C ASP A 359 15.12 -16.40 3.20
N THR A 360 15.21 -16.08 4.50
CA THR A 360 15.71 -14.76 4.95
C THR A 360 17.24 -14.65 4.87
N ASN A 361 17.97 -15.76 4.68
CA ASN A 361 19.44 -15.75 4.64
C ASN A 361 19.99 -15.03 3.42
N ALA A 362 19.28 -15.08 2.29
CA ALA A 362 19.74 -14.44 1.06
C ALA A 362 19.72 -12.91 1.18
N VAL A 363 18.68 -12.32 1.77
CA VAL A 363 18.61 -10.87 2.01
C VAL A 363 19.68 -10.43 3.01
N ILE A 364 19.92 -11.21 4.08
CA ILE A 364 20.97 -10.93 5.07
C ILE A 364 22.34 -10.93 4.40
N ALA A 365 22.64 -11.96 3.60
CA ALA A 365 23.93 -12.06 2.90
C ALA A 365 24.15 -10.91 1.92
N LEU A 366 23.11 -10.51 1.17
CA LEU A 366 23.19 -9.39 0.25
C LEU A 366 23.39 -8.06 1.02
N ARG A 367 22.59 -7.81 2.06
CA ARG A 367 22.72 -6.66 2.95
C ARG A 367 24.14 -6.53 3.49
N ASP A 368 24.67 -7.60 4.08
CA ASP A 368 25.98 -7.58 4.72
C ASP A 368 27.12 -7.35 3.70
N SER A 369 26.95 -7.77 2.44
CA SER A 369 27.91 -7.54 1.35
C SER A 369 27.92 -6.09 0.85
N MET A 370 26.85 -5.35 1.07
CA MET A 370 26.67 -3.97 0.58
C MET A 370 26.89 -2.90 1.65
N GLN A 371 27.17 -3.27 2.89
CA GLN A 371 27.50 -2.31 3.96
C GLN A 371 28.71 -1.44 3.58
N PRO A 372 28.73 -0.14 3.99
CA PRO A 372 29.83 0.79 3.73
C PRO A 372 31.13 0.42 4.43
#